data_6869eba44eac91f1e7aa32a1277ecf7e
#
_entry.id   6869eba44eac91f1e7aa32a1277ecf7e
#
_cell.length_a   1.000
_cell.length_b   1.000
_cell.length_c   1.000
_cell.angle_alpha   90.00
_cell.angle_beta   90.00
_cell.angle_gamma   90.00
#
_symmetry.space_group_name_H-M   'P 1'
#
loop_
_entity.id
_entity.type
_entity.pdbx_description
1 polymer ?
#
loop_
_entity_poly.entity_id
_entity_poly.type
_entity_poly.pdbx_seq_one_letter_code
_entity_poly.pdbx_strand_id
1 'polypeptide(L)'
;MEAYLKKLCFEYQVEEKEVKELLARMERVYLDKGETIASATMPEQSLYIIVSGILHTFTTQQGEDKTVRFLSEGDAILCYNTSKHSVKTLTRCVAYY
;
A
#
# COMPACT_ATOMS: atom_id res chain seq x y z
N MET A 1 -1.36 2.60 -21.10
CA MET A 1 -0.77 2.58 -19.73
C MET A 1 -1.84 2.25 -18.73
N GLU A 2 -1.57 1.34 -17.79
CA GLU A 2 -2.52 0.97 -16.75
C GLU A 2 -2.79 2.15 -15.78
N ALA A 3 -3.99 2.17 -15.20
CA ALA A 3 -4.43 3.30 -14.38
C ALA A 3 -3.50 3.59 -13.19
N TYR A 4 -3.04 2.55 -12.52
CA TYR A 4 -2.14 2.74 -11.37
C TYR A 4 -0.79 3.35 -11.77
N LEU A 5 -0.29 3.02 -12.96
CA LEU A 5 0.95 3.61 -13.48
C LEU A 5 0.78 5.09 -13.79
N LYS A 6 -0.35 5.45 -14.43
CA LYS A 6 -0.66 6.86 -14.72
C LYS A 6 -0.71 7.68 -13.45
N LYS A 7 -1.38 7.16 -12.43
CA LYS A 7 -1.52 7.86 -11.15
C LYS A 7 -0.18 8.02 -10.44
N LEU A 8 0.65 6.98 -10.42
CA LEU A 8 2.00 7.04 -9.84
C LEU A 8 2.86 8.10 -10.53
N CYS A 9 2.89 8.06 -11.86
CA CYS A 9 3.69 9.02 -12.62
C CYS A 9 3.23 10.45 -12.39
N PHE A 10 1.93 10.67 -12.31
CA PHE A 10 1.35 11.99 -12.08
C PHE A 10 1.63 12.51 -10.67
N GLU A 11 1.33 11.70 -9.65
CA GLU A 11 1.46 12.15 -8.25
C GLU A 11 2.91 12.37 -7.81
N TYR A 12 3.82 11.51 -8.27
CA TYR A 12 5.23 11.59 -7.85
C TYR A 12 6.11 12.28 -8.88
N GLN A 13 5.52 12.75 -9.99
CA GLN A 13 6.23 13.45 -11.06
C GLN A 13 7.46 12.69 -11.56
N VAL A 14 7.27 11.39 -11.79
CA VAL A 14 8.29 10.49 -12.31
C VAL A 14 7.88 9.97 -13.68
N GLU A 15 8.87 9.55 -14.48
CA GLU A 15 8.63 9.00 -15.79
C GLU A 15 8.22 7.53 -15.70
N GLU A 16 7.42 7.07 -16.67
CA GLU A 16 6.98 5.69 -16.76
C GLU A 16 8.15 4.71 -16.72
N LYS A 17 9.25 5.04 -17.40
CA LYS A 17 10.46 4.22 -17.43
C LYS A 17 11.02 3.99 -16.01
N GLU A 18 11.06 5.04 -15.20
CA GLU A 18 11.57 4.97 -13.84
C GLU A 18 10.69 4.08 -12.96
N VAL A 19 9.36 4.20 -13.10
CA VAL A 19 8.43 3.36 -12.36
C VAL A 19 8.57 1.90 -12.78
N LYS A 20 8.66 1.62 -14.07
CA LYS A 20 8.83 0.26 -14.58
C LYS A 20 10.13 -0.38 -14.10
N GLU A 21 11.21 0.37 -14.02
CA GLU A 21 12.48 -0.12 -13.47
C GLU A 21 12.35 -0.48 -11.98
N LEU A 22 11.62 0.32 -11.22
CA LEU A 22 11.34 0.02 -9.82
C LEU A 22 10.49 -1.24 -9.69
N LEU A 23 9.39 -1.34 -10.43
CA LEU A 23 8.48 -2.49 -10.37
C LEU A 23 9.16 -3.79 -10.78
N ALA A 24 10.14 -3.73 -11.69
CA ALA A 24 10.91 -4.90 -12.10
C ALA A 24 11.71 -5.52 -10.95
N ARG A 25 11.98 -4.75 -9.90
CA ARG A 25 12.69 -5.22 -8.70
C ARG A 25 11.76 -5.63 -7.57
N MET A 26 10.47 -5.51 -7.76
CA MET A 26 9.45 -5.82 -6.76
C MET A 26 8.68 -7.06 -7.19
N GLU A 27 8.05 -7.71 -6.23
CA GLU A 27 7.19 -8.85 -6.50
C GLU A 27 5.72 -8.43 -6.54
N ARG A 28 4.99 -9.01 -7.49
CA ARG A 28 3.54 -8.83 -7.54
C ARG A 28 2.91 -9.80 -6.54
N VAL A 29 2.15 -9.25 -5.59
CA VAL A 29 1.50 -10.03 -4.54
C VAL A 29 -0.01 -9.86 -4.59
N TYR A 30 -0.70 -10.90 -4.14
CA TYR A 30 -2.15 -10.95 -4.09
C TYR A 30 -2.56 -11.05 -2.64
N LEU A 31 -3.34 -10.08 -2.18
CA LEU A 31 -3.73 -9.96 -0.79
C LEU A 31 -5.21 -10.25 -0.64
N ASP A 32 -5.56 -11.07 0.35
CA ASP A 32 -6.95 -11.36 0.66
C ASP A 32 -7.61 -10.20 1.40
N LYS A 33 -8.94 -10.17 1.40
CA LYS A 33 -9.71 -9.24 2.19
C LYS A 33 -9.42 -9.44 3.68
N GLY A 34 -9.22 -8.35 4.41
CA GLY A 34 -9.01 -8.38 5.85
C GLY A 34 -7.59 -8.71 6.28
N GLU A 35 -6.64 -8.68 5.35
CA GLU A 35 -5.24 -8.97 5.64
C GLU A 35 -4.52 -7.73 6.15
N THR A 36 -3.82 -7.85 7.28
CA THR A 36 -2.99 -6.77 7.82
C THR A 36 -1.60 -6.85 7.21
N ILE A 37 -1.18 -5.80 6.51
CA ILE A 37 0.12 -5.75 5.83
C ILE A 37 1.15 -4.90 6.59
N ALA A 38 0.72 -4.12 7.56
CA ALA A 38 1.60 -3.34 8.43
C ALA A 38 0.96 -3.11 9.77
N SER A 39 1.77 -3.20 10.82
CA SER A 39 1.37 -2.87 12.18
C SER A 39 2.61 -2.44 12.98
N ALA A 40 2.38 -1.85 14.15
CA ALA A 40 3.47 -1.44 15.03
C ALA A 40 4.33 -2.61 15.53
N THR A 41 3.86 -3.85 15.41
CA THR A 41 4.58 -5.05 15.84
C THR A 41 5.37 -5.72 14.73
N MET A 42 5.20 -5.28 13.48
CA MET A 42 5.95 -5.85 12.35
C MET A 42 7.37 -5.30 12.32
N PRO A 43 8.40 -6.16 12.28
CA PRO A 43 9.79 -5.72 12.43
C PRO A 43 10.43 -5.13 11.18
N GLU A 44 9.84 -5.29 10.01
CA GLU A 44 10.45 -4.92 8.74
C GLU A 44 9.85 -3.67 8.12
N GLN A 45 10.71 -2.93 7.40
CA GLN A 45 10.27 -1.86 6.51
C GLN A 45 9.87 -2.48 5.18
N SER A 46 8.75 -2.03 4.63
CA SER A 46 8.23 -2.53 3.36
C SER A 46 7.63 -1.40 2.56
N LEU A 47 7.80 -1.43 1.25
CA LEU A 47 7.14 -0.53 0.32
C LEU A 47 6.12 -1.32 -0.48
N TYR A 48 4.88 -0.86 -0.48
CA TYR A 48 3.81 -1.41 -1.32
C TYR A 48 3.35 -0.38 -2.33
N ILE A 49 3.12 -0.83 -3.56
CA ILE A 49 2.48 -0.03 -4.61
C ILE A 49 1.20 -0.74 -4.99
N ILE A 50 0.07 -0.07 -4.84
CA ILE A 50 -1.24 -0.68 -5.02
C ILE A 50 -1.65 -0.67 -6.49
N VAL A 51 -1.89 -1.84 -7.04
CA VAL A 51 -2.38 -2.02 -8.43
C VAL A 51 -3.90 -1.97 -8.46
N SER A 52 -4.56 -2.66 -7.53
CA SER A 52 -6.02 -2.70 -7.44
C SER A 52 -6.46 -3.01 -6.02
N GLY A 53 -7.70 -2.66 -5.71
CA GLY A 53 -8.30 -2.91 -4.40
C GLY A 53 -8.29 -1.68 -3.51
N ILE A 54 -8.81 -1.85 -2.31
CA ILE A 54 -8.94 -0.80 -1.31
C ILE A 54 -8.34 -1.28 0.00
N LEU A 55 -7.49 -0.42 0.57
CA LEU A 55 -6.89 -0.62 1.88
C LEU A 55 -7.22 0.60 2.75
N HIS A 56 -7.01 0.48 4.04
CA HIS A 56 -7.06 1.64 4.92
C HIS A 56 -5.90 1.62 5.90
N THR A 57 -5.44 2.81 6.26
CA THR A 57 -4.61 3.00 7.43
C THR A 57 -5.54 3.30 8.60
N PHE A 58 -5.23 2.76 9.75
CA PHE A 58 -6.08 2.94 10.93
C PHE A 58 -5.27 2.96 12.21
N THR A 59 -5.87 3.53 13.25
CA THR A 59 -5.37 3.45 14.61
C THR A 59 -6.39 2.69 15.45
N THR A 60 -5.92 1.97 16.46
CA THR A 60 -6.80 1.29 17.41
C THR A 60 -6.86 2.11 18.69
N GLN A 61 -8.06 2.52 19.08
CA GLN A 61 -8.32 3.27 20.31
C GLN A 61 -9.47 2.62 21.07
N GLN A 62 -9.24 2.26 22.33
CA GLN A 62 -10.26 1.65 23.19
C GLN A 62 -10.91 0.41 22.57
N GLY A 63 -10.10 -0.39 21.86
CA GLY A 63 -10.57 -1.60 21.20
C GLY A 63 -11.26 -1.40 19.85
N GLU A 64 -11.38 -0.16 19.38
CA GLU A 64 -12.00 0.16 18.10
C GLU A 64 -10.98 0.67 17.10
N ASP A 65 -11.09 0.21 15.85
CA ASP A 65 -10.28 0.68 14.75
C ASP A 65 -10.87 1.96 14.18
N LYS A 66 -10.04 2.99 14.07
CA LYS A 66 -10.44 4.27 13.45
C LYS A 66 -9.64 4.48 12.17
N THR A 67 -10.35 4.53 11.06
CA THR A 67 -9.72 4.78 9.76
C THR A 67 -9.16 6.20 9.72
N VAL A 68 -7.87 6.29 9.36
CA VAL A 68 -7.19 7.56 9.16
C VAL A 68 -7.27 7.96 7.70
N ARG A 69 -7.09 7.00 6.80
CA ARG A 69 -7.01 7.25 5.37
C ARG A 69 -7.32 6.00 4.58
N PHE A 70 -7.95 6.15 3.41
CA PHE A 70 -8.12 5.07 2.44
C PHE A 70 -7.02 5.11 1.39
N LEU A 71 -6.66 3.95 0.90
CA LEU A 71 -5.64 3.74 -0.12
C LEU A 71 -6.23 2.89 -1.23
N SER A 72 -5.86 3.19 -2.47
CA SER A 72 -6.38 2.50 -3.64
C SER A 72 -5.32 2.44 -4.75
N GLU A 73 -5.73 2.08 -5.95
CA GLU A 73 -4.82 1.96 -7.10
C GLU A 73 -3.93 3.19 -7.28
N GLY A 74 -2.65 2.94 -7.50
CA GLY A 74 -1.66 3.99 -7.71
C GLY A 74 -1.12 4.63 -6.44
N ASP A 75 -1.59 4.23 -5.25
CA ASP A 75 -1.00 4.70 -4.00
C ASP A 75 0.23 3.87 -3.66
N ALA A 76 1.23 4.54 -3.12
CA ALA A 76 2.43 3.90 -2.57
C ALA A 76 2.43 4.07 -1.05
N ILE A 77 2.78 3.00 -0.34
CA ILE A 77 2.78 2.98 1.11
C ILE A 77 4.12 2.49 1.60
N LEU A 78 4.77 3.28 2.45
CA LEU A 78 5.94 2.83 3.20
C LEU A 78 5.48 2.35 4.59
N CYS A 79 5.64 1.06 4.83
CA CYS A 79 5.27 0.43 6.10
C CYS A 79 6.51 0.22 6.94
N TYR A 80 6.51 0.69 8.19
CA TYR A 80 7.64 0.53 9.10
C TYR A 80 7.16 0.41 10.54
N ASN A 81 7.96 -0.26 11.35
CA ASN A 81 7.58 -0.63 12.71
C ASN A 81 7.40 0.54 13.68
N THR A 82 7.91 1.71 13.37
CA THR A 82 7.74 2.92 14.20
C THR A 82 6.46 3.68 13.87
N SER A 83 5.74 3.25 12.84
CA SER A 83 4.47 3.87 12.47
C SER A 83 3.40 3.63 13.54
N LYS A 84 2.65 4.68 13.85
CA LYS A 84 1.51 4.57 14.78
C LYS A 84 0.26 4.03 14.09
N HIS A 85 0.32 3.83 12.78
CA HIS A 85 -0.82 3.38 11.99
C HIS A 85 -0.59 1.95 11.52
N SER A 86 -1.66 1.18 11.53
CA SER A 86 -1.70 -0.14 10.89
C SER A 86 -2.34 -0.01 9.52
N VAL A 87 -2.05 -0.96 8.63
CA VAL A 87 -2.61 -1.00 7.27
C VAL A 87 -3.27 -2.34 7.04
N LYS A 88 -4.50 -2.32 6.55
CA LYS A 88 -5.31 -3.52 6.35
C LYS A 88 -6.09 -3.42 5.04
N THR A 89 -6.23 -4.56 4.35
CA THR A 89 -7.04 -4.63 3.15
C THR A 89 -8.53 -4.64 3.51
N LEU A 90 -9.32 -3.86 2.78
CA LEU A 90 -10.78 -3.87 2.90
C LEU A 90 -11.43 -4.75 1.82
N THR A 91 -10.73 -4.95 0.72
CA THR A 91 -11.11 -5.85 -0.37
C THR A 91 -9.92 -6.73 -0.71
N ARG A 92 -10.11 -7.65 -1.66
CA ARG A 92 -8.97 -8.30 -2.30
C ARG A 92 -8.14 -7.23 -3.00
N CYS A 93 -6.84 -7.33 -2.89
CA CYS A 93 -5.91 -6.36 -3.45
C CYS A 93 -4.82 -7.04 -4.26
N VAL A 94 -4.32 -6.32 -5.25
CA VAL A 94 -3.10 -6.66 -5.97
C VAL A 94 -2.13 -5.52 -5.73
N ALA A 95 -0.91 -5.86 -5.36
CA ALA A 95 0.11 -4.86 -5.06
C ALA A 95 1.49 -5.34 -5.53
N TYR A 96 2.40 -4.41 -5.66
CA TYR A 96 3.83 -4.71 -5.74
C TYR A 96 4.47 -4.49 -4.37
N TYR A 97 5.37 -5.40 -4.04
CA TYR A 97 6.06 -5.42 -2.74
C TYR A 97 7.57 -5.51 -2.92
#